data_2b35b135fece822d30df37d60e6cd147
#
_entry.id   2b35b135fece822d30df37d60e6cd147
#
_cell.length_a   1.000
_cell.length_b   1.000
_cell.length_c   1.000
_cell.angle_alpha   90.00
_cell.angle_beta   90.00
_cell.angle_gamma   90.00
#
_symmetry.space_group_name_H-M   'P 1'
#
loop_
_entity.id
_entity.type
_entity.pdbx_description
1 polymer ?
#
loop_
_entity_poly.entity_id
_entity_poly.type
_entity_poly.pdbx_seq_one_letter_code
_entity_poly.pdbx_strand_id
1 'polypeptide(L)'
;MTDEKREEGKRDFDRRTFIGAVAAVGAGAMLASCKKSYPPVKFVDLAPDGPVLKVGLVGCGNRGTGATLNILSAGPNIKIVALADVLKDHMDTCRANLAKKAKVQVDDDHCFIGFDAYKKVLDSDVDVVLLATPPHFRPQQFEATVDAKKHCFMEKPGAVDAPGVRSILASGQKATAYKLCVVAGTLWRHDRPHRETYNRVSNGAIGQILAARSRYNVGQLWYTPRKKGWSDMEAMIRDWLNWRWLSGDHIVEQCVHNIDTVIWFTGMHPTYAVGDGGRARRVTGDQYDHFNVQYAYPNGGVNDTMCRQIDGCTNEVSDLVLGTEGFTNCKDTIYDLNGKVVWKYQEEGQAPGKTKFNPYVQEHIDFVTAIRTNQPVNEAEHVAYSTLTAILGREAAYTGKKILWDEMMDSKERLGPTEYAMGPVDINAVVPVPGSSANAGRHVRTA
;
A
#
# COMPACT_ATOMS: atom_id res chain seq x y z
N MET A 1 -15.11 33.55 67.72
CA MET A 1 -16.17 33.74 66.75
C MET A 1 -15.82 32.90 65.57
N THR A 2 -16.29 31.77 65.68
CA THR A 2 -16.95 30.70 64.95
C THR A 2 -16.18 30.17 63.76
N ASP A 3 -15.50 29.04 64.03
CA ASP A 3 -14.99 28.07 63.06
C ASP A 3 -16.16 27.36 62.39
N GLU A 4 -16.23 27.42 61.04
CA GLU A 4 -17.05 26.50 60.24
C GLU A 4 -16.15 25.42 59.64
N LYS A 5 -16.27 24.22 60.20
CA LYS A 5 -15.68 22.96 59.66
C LYS A 5 -16.46 22.55 58.41
N ARG A 6 -15.76 22.47 57.26
CA ARG A 6 -16.23 21.70 56.07
C ARG A 6 -15.94 20.23 56.29
N GLU A 7 -16.99 19.44 56.40
CA GLU A 7 -16.96 17.98 56.31
C GLU A 7 -16.80 17.57 54.83
N GLU A 8 -15.65 17.00 54.50
CA GLU A 8 -15.48 16.25 53.26
C GLU A 8 -16.03 14.84 53.41
N GLY A 9 -17.20 14.59 52.82
CA GLY A 9 -17.80 13.26 52.74
C GLY A 9 -17.02 12.36 51.74
N LYS A 10 -16.12 11.53 52.21
CA LYS A 10 -15.58 10.40 51.48
C LYS A 10 -16.68 9.37 51.23
N ARG A 11 -17.15 9.23 50.01
CA ARG A 11 -17.95 8.08 49.58
C ARG A 11 -17.00 6.90 49.38
N ASP A 12 -16.95 5.98 50.32
CA ASP A 12 -16.32 4.68 50.13
C ASP A 12 -17.15 3.88 49.12
N PHE A 13 -16.60 3.65 47.93
CA PHE A 13 -17.14 2.70 46.97
C PHE A 13 -16.75 1.28 47.43
N ASP A 14 -17.70 0.60 48.08
CA ASP A 14 -17.54 -0.78 48.54
C ASP A 14 -17.43 -1.72 47.31
N ARG A 15 -16.39 -2.58 47.31
CA ARG A 15 -16.15 -3.60 46.30
C ARG A 15 -17.36 -4.50 46.01
N ARG A 16 -18.21 -4.71 47.04
CA ARG A 16 -19.42 -5.53 46.89
C ARG A 16 -20.51 -4.84 46.08
N THR A 17 -20.62 -3.52 46.16
CA THR A 17 -21.54 -2.72 45.34
C THR A 17 -21.13 -2.69 43.88
N PHE A 18 -19.83 -2.68 43.58
CA PHE A 18 -19.33 -2.76 42.23
C PHE A 18 -19.60 -4.13 41.60
N ILE A 19 -19.35 -5.23 42.32
CA ILE A 19 -19.62 -6.60 41.83
C ILE A 19 -21.14 -6.84 41.66
N GLY A 20 -21.98 -6.28 42.52
CA GLY A 20 -23.44 -6.37 42.39
C GLY A 20 -23.98 -5.62 41.16
N ALA A 21 -23.41 -4.45 40.83
CA ALA A 21 -23.79 -3.69 39.64
C ALA A 21 -23.39 -4.37 38.35
N VAL A 22 -22.21 -5.02 38.30
CA VAL A 22 -21.73 -5.79 37.14
C VAL A 22 -22.54 -7.07 36.94
N ALA A 23 -22.99 -7.73 38.01
CA ALA A 23 -23.83 -8.92 37.94
C ALA A 23 -25.26 -8.63 37.46
N ALA A 24 -25.82 -7.46 37.79
CA ALA A 24 -27.16 -7.05 37.37
C ALA A 24 -27.23 -6.66 35.87
N VAL A 25 -26.12 -6.19 35.28
CA VAL A 25 -26.02 -5.93 33.84
C VAL A 25 -25.80 -7.22 33.03
N GLY A 26 -25.20 -8.26 33.64
CA GLY A 26 -24.96 -9.56 33.01
C GLY A 26 -26.18 -10.48 32.88
N ALA A 27 -27.22 -10.27 33.65
CA ALA A 27 -28.41 -11.16 33.67
C ALA A 27 -29.54 -10.75 32.70
N GLY A 28 -29.42 -9.56 32.07
CA GLY A 28 -30.45 -9.01 31.16
C GLY A 28 -30.15 -9.23 29.66
N ALA A 29 -29.00 -9.78 29.28
CA ALA A 29 -28.59 -9.89 27.90
C ALA A 29 -28.44 -11.34 27.40
N MET A 30 -29.36 -12.21 27.77
CA MET A 30 -29.70 -13.35 26.91
C MET A 30 -30.66 -12.87 25.82
N LEU A 31 -30.23 -11.87 25.08
CA LEU A 31 -30.85 -11.50 23.82
C LEU A 31 -30.53 -12.59 22.79
N ALA A 32 -31.59 -13.11 22.20
CA ALA A 32 -31.53 -13.96 21.02
C ALA A 32 -30.40 -13.47 20.10
N SER A 33 -29.39 -14.31 19.88
CA SER A 33 -28.35 -14.13 18.88
C SER A 33 -29.06 -14.05 17.52
N CYS A 34 -29.54 -12.86 17.15
CA CYS A 34 -29.85 -12.59 15.77
C CYS A 34 -28.55 -12.82 15.00
N LYS A 35 -28.48 -13.90 14.27
CA LYS A 35 -27.34 -14.18 13.37
C LYS A 35 -27.24 -12.97 12.45
N LYS A 36 -26.23 -12.09 12.68
CA LYS A 36 -25.95 -10.97 11.78
C LYS A 36 -25.81 -11.56 10.37
N SER A 37 -26.68 -11.11 9.45
CA SER A 37 -26.61 -11.55 8.05
C SER A 37 -25.73 -10.57 7.30
N TYR A 38 -24.72 -11.09 6.63
CA TYR A 38 -23.80 -10.30 5.81
C TYR A 38 -24.09 -10.64 4.34
N PRO A 39 -24.61 -9.69 3.52
CA PRO A 39 -24.82 -9.93 2.12
C PRO A 39 -23.47 -10.28 1.47
N PRO A 40 -23.40 -11.33 0.62
CA PRO A 40 -22.14 -11.72 -0.02
C PRO A 40 -21.65 -10.63 -0.96
N VAL A 41 -20.33 -10.46 -1.04
CA VAL A 41 -19.70 -9.61 -2.04
C VAL A 41 -19.88 -10.23 -3.41
N LYS A 42 -20.37 -9.46 -4.37
CA LYS A 42 -20.47 -9.91 -5.76
C LYS A 42 -19.11 -9.74 -6.43
N PHE A 43 -18.60 -10.82 -7.00
CA PHE A 43 -17.38 -10.84 -7.77
C PHE A 43 -17.70 -11.08 -9.25
N VAL A 44 -16.87 -10.46 -10.10
CA VAL A 44 -16.88 -10.69 -11.55
C VAL A 44 -15.63 -11.52 -11.86
N ASP A 45 -15.80 -12.63 -12.58
CA ASP A 45 -14.72 -13.58 -12.89
C ASP A 45 -13.94 -13.18 -14.14
N LEU A 46 -14.55 -12.38 -14.99
CA LEU A 46 -13.98 -11.86 -16.23
C LEU A 46 -14.68 -10.52 -16.55
N ALA A 47 -13.94 -9.51 -16.95
CA ALA A 47 -14.54 -8.25 -17.37
C ALA A 47 -15.45 -8.44 -18.61
N PRO A 48 -16.57 -7.68 -18.70
CA PRO A 48 -17.48 -7.81 -19.82
C PRO A 48 -16.79 -7.48 -21.14
N ASP A 49 -17.34 -7.94 -22.25
CA ASP A 49 -16.89 -7.57 -23.59
C ASP A 49 -17.19 -6.10 -23.91
N GLY A 50 -16.50 -5.53 -24.89
CA GLY A 50 -16.65 -4.15 -25.29
C GLY A 50 -15.68 -3.76 -26.40
N PRO A 51 -15.63 -2.47 -26.75
CA PRO A 51 -14.65 -1.95 -27.70
C PRO A 51 -13.21 -2.31 -27.34
N VAL A 52 -12.32 -2.30 -28.33
CA VAL A 52 -10.90 -2.53 -28.08
C VAL A 52 -10.37 -1.50 -27.10
N LEU A 53 -9.80 -1.97 -26.00
CA LEU A 53 -9.16 -1.15 -24.98
C LEU A 53 -7.65 -1.13 -25.24
N LYS A 54 -7.12 0.03 -25.60
CA LYS A 54 -5.71 0.23 -25.93
C LYS A 54 -4.92 0.59 -24.69
N VAL A 55 -3.89 -0.19 -24.38
CA VAL A 55 -3.13 -0.11 -23.13
C VAL A 55 -1.68 0.26 -23.44
N GLY A 56 -1.17 1.25 -22.69
CA GLY A 56 0.25 1.61 -22.66
C GLY A 56 0.88 1.20 -21.32
N LEU A 57 2.11 0.71 -21.35
CA LEU A 57 2.89 0.38 -20.17
C LEU A 57 4.02 1.37 -19.96
N VAL A 58 4.17 1.88 -18.75
CA VAL A 58 5.32 2.67 -18.29
C VAL A 58 6.02 1.93 -17.15
N GLY A 59 7.27 1.48 -17.42
CA GLY A 59 8.04 0.61 -16.54
C GLY A 59 7.94 -0.86 -16.95
N CYS A 60 8.91 -1.32 -17.76
CA CYS A 60 8.98 -2.66 -18.38
C CYS A 60 9.71 -3.70 -17.51
N GLY A 61 9.90 -3.44 -16.23
CA GLY A 61 10.46 -4.41 -15.29
C GLY A 61 9.54 -5.61 -15.06
N ASN A 62 9.93 -6.50 -14.13
CA ASN A 62 9.18 -7.72 -13.82
C ASN A 62 7.72 -7.43 -13.45
N ARG A 63 7.47 -6.39 -12.61
CA ARG A 63 6.11 -6.07 -12.19
C ARG A 63 5.29 -5.48 -13.33
N GLY A 64 5.84 -4.56 -14.13
CA GLY A 64 5.13 -4.01 -15.29
C GLY A 64 4.80 -5.06 -16.34
N THR A 65 5.73 -5.95 -16.66
CA THR A 65 5.48 -7.11 -17.51
C THR A 65 4.36 -7.99 -16.93
N GLY A 66 4.38 -8.23 -15.62
CA GLY A 66 3.33 -8.99 -14.91
C GLY A 66 1.96 -8.29 -14.99
N ALA A 67 1.88 -6.99 -14.72
CA ALA A 67 0.64 -6.22 -14.80
C ALA A 67 0.05 -6.25 -16.23
N THR A 68 0.92 -6.15 -17.25
CA THR A 68 0.50 -6.27 -18.65
C THR A 68 -0.10 -7.64 -18.97
N LEU A 69 0.47 -8.73 -18.47
CA LEU A 69 -0.09 -10.07 -18.63
C LEU A 69 -1.41 -10.23 -17.84
N ASN A 70 -1.52 -9.61 -16.67
CA ASN A 70 -2.72 -9.65 -15.85
C ASN A 70 -3.89 -8.92 -16.52
N ILE A 71 -3.66 -7.70 -17.06
CA ILE A 71 -4.73 -6.97 -17.75
C ILE A 71 -5.19 -7.69 -19.02
N LEU A 72 -4.26 -8.32 -19.76
CA LEU A 72 -4.62 -9.14 -20.93
C LEU A 72 -5.49 -10.35 -20.55
N SER A 73 -5.36 -10.84 -19.31
CA SER A 73 -6.17 -11.94 -18.78
C SER A 73 -7.48 -11.47 -18.15
N ALA A 74 -7.69 -10.16 -18.00
CA ALA A 74 -8.85 -9.60 -17.31
C ALA A 74 -10.14 -9.62 -18.13
N GLY A 75 -10.06 -9.67 -19.47
CA GLY A 75 -11.22 -9.68 -20.34
C GLY A 75 -10.86 -9.72 -21.83
N PRO A 76 -11.83 -9.85 -22.73
CA PRO A 76 -11.60 -9.82 -24.16
C PRO A 76 -11.21 -8.42 -24.66
N ASN A 77 -10.82 -8.30 -25.93
CA ASN A 77 -10.58 -7.06 -26.65
C ASN A 77 -9.66 -6.03 -25.93
N ILE A 78 -8.54 -6.51 -25.36
CA ILE A 78 -7.50 -5.68 -24.74
C ILE A 78 -6.23 -5.78 -25.62
N LYS A 79 -5.62 -4.63 -25.95
CA LYS A 79 -4.47 -4.52 -26.85
C LYS A 79 -3.36 -3.69 -26.22
N ILE A 80 -2.14 -4.22 -26.16
CA ILE A 80 -0.98 -3.44 -25.75
C ILE A 80 -0.45 -2.72 -26.99
N VAL A 81 -0.40 -1.40 -26.93
CA VAL A 81 -0.05 -0.58 -28.08
C VAL A 81 1.22 0.25 -27.90
N ALA A 82 1.67 0.48 -26.68
CA ALA A 82 2.89 1.25 -26.43
C ALA A 82 3.60 0.79 -25.15
N LEU A 83 4.93 0.88 -25.13
CA LEU A 83 5.79 0.53 -24.00
C LEU A 83 6.80 1.64 -23.73
N ALA A 84 7.11 1.91 -22.46
CA ALA A 84 8.17 2.84 -22.06
C ALA A 84 9.00 2.31 -20.91
N ASP A 85 10.32 2.50 -20.97
CA ASP A 85 11.27 2.25 -19.87
C ASP A 85 12.50 3.16 -20.02
N VAL A 86 13.26 3.32 -18.96
CA VAL A 86 14.56 4.02 -19.04
C VAL A 86 15.70 3.08 -19.43
N LEU A 87 15.50 1.77 -19.30
CA LEU A 87 16.49 0.72 -19.57
C LEU A 87 16.08 -0.13 -20.77
N LYS A 88 16.90 -0.10 -21.81
CA LYS A 88 16.63 -0.85 -23.05
C LYS A 88 16.51 -2.36 -22.83
N ASP A 89 17.35 -2.95 -22.00
CA ASP A 89 17.33 -4.38 -21.70
C ASP A 89 16.06 -4.82 -20.94
N HIS A 90 15.47 -3.95 -20.09
CA HIS A 90 14.14 -4.18 -19.49
C HIS A 90 13.05 -4.18 -20.57
N MET A 91 13.09 -3.20 -21.49
CA MET A 91 12.16 -3.13 -22.63
C MET A 91 12.25 -4.41 -23.48
N ASP A 92 13.45 -4.82 -23.89
CA ASP A 92 13.67 -5.99 -24.74
C ASP A 92 13.18 -7.28 -24.05
N THR A 93 13.45 -7.42 -22.75
CA THR A 93 12.99 -8.55 -21.93
C THR A 93 11.46 -8.57 -21.80
N CYS A 94 10.83 -7.42 -21.59
CA CYS A 94 9.38 -7.29 -21.54
C CYS A 94 8.75 -7.74 -22.85
N ARG A 95 9.20 -7.20 -23.98
CA ARG A 95 8.71 -7.56 -25.32
C ARG A 95 8.82 -9.06 -25.60
N ALA A 96 9.98 -9.66 -25.29
CA ALA A 96 10.17 -11.10 -25.43
C ALA A 96 9.20 -11.92 -24.57
N ASN A 97 8.93 -11.51 -23.34
CA ASN A 97 7.97 -12.16 -22.46
C ASN A 97 6.52 -12.02 -22.96
N LEU A 98 6.11 -10.84 -23.45
CA LEU A 98 4.79 -10.62 -24.01
C LEU A 98 4.56 -11.44 -25.27
N ALA A 99 5.55 -11.49 -26.17
CA ALA A 99 5.50 -12.33 -27.38
C ALA A 99 5.38 -13.83 -27.02
N LYS A 100 6.18 -14.29 -26.06
CA LYS A 100 6.19 -15.70 -25.64
C LYS A 100 4.92 -16.14 -24.95
N LYS A 101 4.44 -15.35 -23.96
CA LYS A 101 3.37 -15.73 -23.04
C LYS A 101 1.98 -15.35 -23.53
N ALA A 102 1.85 -14.22 -24.23
CA ALA A 102 0.56 -13.68 -24.66
C ALA A 102 0.41 -13.53 -26.18
N LYS A 103 1.44 -13.86 -26.96
CA LYS A 103 1.47 -13.65 -28.42
C LYS A 103 1.29 -12.17 -28.82
N VAL A 104 1.67 -11.26 -27.95
CA VAL A 104 1.61 -9.82 -28.18
C VAL A 104 2.95 -9.34 -28.72
N GLN A 105 2.89 -8.55 -29.78
CA GLN A 105 4.02 -7.82 -30.35
C GLN A 105 3.68 -6.33 -30.33
N VAL A 106 4.65 -5.51 -29.96
CA VAL A 106 4.57 -4.05 -30.02
C VAL A 106 5.67 -3.58 -30.96
N ASP A 107 5.30 -2.76 -31.94
CA ASP A 107 6.21 -2.28 -32.97
C ASP A 107 7.29 -1.37 -32.36
N ASP A 108 8.45 -1.30 -33.02
CA ASP A 108 9.62 -0.59 -32.49
C ASP A 108 9.38 0.90 -32.33
N ASP A 109 8.57 1.51 -33.19
CA ASP A 109 8.17 2.93 -33.14
C ASP A 109 7.23 3.27 -31.98
N HIS A 110 6.69 2.25 -31.31
CA HIS A 110 5.86 2.35 -30.10
C HIS A 110 6.59 1.86 -28.82
N CYS A 111 7.91 1.69 -28.91
CA CYS A 111 8.77 1.28 -27.79
C CYS A 111 9.74 2.42 -27.44
N PHE A 112 9.49 3.14 -26.36
CA PHE A 112 10.15 4.39 -26.02
C PHE A 112 11.14 4.23 -24.87
N ILE A 113 12.36 4.78 -25.04
CA ILE A 113 13.42 4.74 -24.02
C ILE A 113 13.70 6.15 -23.49
N GLY A 114 13.81 6.29 -22.17
CA GLY A 114 14.19 7.52 -21.47
C GLY A 114 13.23 7.91 -20.34
N PHE A 115 13.62 8.91 -19.55
CA PHE A 115 12.83 9.39 -18.41
C PHE A 115 11.50 10.03 -18.83
N ASP A 116 11.47 10.67 -20.01
CA ASP A 116 10.28 11.30 -20.58
C ASP A 116 9.49 10.36 -21.53
N ALA A 117 9.89 9.11 -21.64
CA ALA A 117 9.26 8.15 -22.55
C ALA A 117 7.77 7.92 -22.26
N TYR A 118 7.34 8.11 -21.03
CA TYR A 118 5.93 8.03 -20.64
C TYR A 118 5.05 9.04 -21.41
N LYS A 119 5.55 10.23 -21.76
CA LYS A 119 4.85 11.23 -22.56
C LYS A 119 4.49 10.69 -23.94
N LYS A 120 5.45 9.98 -24.57
CA LYS A 120 5.22 9.33 -25.88
C LYS A 120 4.20 8.19 -25.81
N VAL A 121 4.12 7.47 -24.67
CA VAL A 121 3.03 6.50 -24.42
C VAL A 121 1.69 7.21 -24.40
N LEU A 122 1.59 8.37 -23.73
CA LEU A 122 0.36 9.15 -23.67
C LEU A 122 -0.09 9.66 -25.06
N ASP A 123 0.87 9.95 -25.94
CA ASP A 123 0.64 10.40 -27.32
C ASP A 123 0.30 9.24 -28.27
N SER A 124 0.40 7.97 -27.83
CA SER A 124 0.27 6.76 -28.68
C SER A 124 -1.18 6.22 -28.76
N ASP A 125 -2.19 7.05 -28.75
CA ASP A 125 -3.60 6.65 -28.86
C ASP A 125 -4.00 5.53 -27.85
N VAL A 126 -3.56 5.65 -26.59
CA VAL A 126 -3.91 4.75 -25.50
C VAL A 126 -5.21 5.21 -24.82
N ASP A 127 -5.98 4.25 -24.29
CA ASP A 127 -7.14 4.51 -23.43
C ASP A 127 -6.75 4.36 -21.95
N VAL A 128 -5.82 3.47 -21.68
CA VAL A 128 -5.36 3.05 -20.33
C VAL A 128 -3.86 3.10 -20.26
N VAL A 129 -3.34 3.58 -19.13
CA VAL A 129 -1.90 3.53 -18.82
C VAL A 129 -1.67 2.71 -17.55
N LEU A 130 -0.72 1.76 -17.64
CA LEU A 130 -0.20 1.01 -16.50
C LEU A 130 1.10 1.68 -16.03
N LEU A 131 1.14 2.17 -14.80
CA LEU A 131 2.31 2.80 -14.19
C LEU A 131 2.99 1.83 -13.21
N ALA A 132 4.11 1.23 -13.63
CA ALA A 132 4.88 0.24 -12.88
C ALA A 132 6.36 0.63 -12.69
N THR A 133 6.67 1.90 -12.77
CA THR A 133 7.99 2.48 -12.47
C THR A 133 8.27 2.46 -10.96
N PRO A 134 9.52 2.70 -10.51
CA PRO A 134 9.78 2.97 -9.10
C PRO A 134 8.87 4.09 -8.56
N PRO A 135 8.43 4.01 -7.29
CA PRO A 135 7.41 4.91 -6.71
C PRO A 135 7.71 6.41 -6.84
N HIS A 136 8.97 6.78 -6.87
CA HIS A 136 9.40 8.18 -7.02
C HIS A 136 8.85 8.88 -8.27
N PHE A 137 8.76 8.15 -9.39
CA PHE A 137 8.32 8.72 -10.67
C PHE A 137 6.80 8.74 -10.82
N ARG A 138 6.08 8.03 -9.97
CA ARG A 138 4.65 7.77 -10.11
C ARG A 138 3.77 9.01 -9.99
N PRO A 139 4.02 9.97 -9.05
CA PRO A 139 3.20 11.17 -8.95
C PRO A 139 3.17 11.99 -10.24
N GLN A 140 4.33 12.25 -10.85
CA GLN A 140 4.44 12.98 -12.10
C GLN A 140 3.79 12.25 -13.28
N GLN A 141 3.99 10.93 -13.35
CA GLN A 141 3.43 10.10 -14.42
C GLN A 141 1.91 9.96 -14.30
N PHE A 142 1.38 9.88 -13.07
CA PHE A 142 -0.04 9.84 -12.82
C PHE A 142 -0.71 11.17 -13.14
N GLU A 143 -0.14 12.31 -12.73
CA GLU A 143 -0.61 13.64 -13.10
C GLU A 143 -0.72 13.79 -14.61
N ALA A 144 0.34 13.47 -15.36
CA ALA A 144 0.34 13.53 -16.82
C ALA A 144 -0.70 12.59 -17.45
N THR A 145 -0.91 11.40 -16.88
CA THR A 145 -1.92 10.44 -17.34
C THR A 145 -3.34 10.99 -17.19
N VAL A 146 -3.63 11.61 -16.04
CA VAL A 146 -4.92 12.24 -15.77
C VAL A 146 -5.14 13.47 -16.65
N ASP A 147 -4.11 14.31 -16.85
CA ASP A 147 -4.18 15.48 -17.71
C ASP A 147 -4.41 15.11 -19.18
N ALA A 148 -3.89 13.96 -19.62
CA ALA A 148 -4.17 13.36 -20.92
C ALA A 148 -5.54 12.66 -20.98
N LYS A 149 -6.34 12.69 -19.91
CA LYS A 149 -7.66 12.05 -19.77
C LYS A 149 -7.64 10.55 -20.05
N LYS A 150 -6.62 9.84 -19.57
CA LYS A 150 -6.51 8.39 -19.71
C LYS A 150 -6.85 7.70 -18.37
N HIS A 151 -7.48 6.52 -18.45
CA HIS A 151 -7.65 5.65 -17.30
C HIS A 151 -6.29 5.17 -16.79
N CYS A 152 -6.13 4.96 -15.50
CA CYS A 152 -4.85 4.64 -14.90
C CYS A 152 -4.93 3.43 -13.96
N PHE A 153 -4.05 2.45 -14.19
CA PHE A 153 -3.64 1.52 -13.16
C PHE A 153 -2.27 1.96 -12.66
N MET A 154 -2.11 2.21 -11.36
CA MET A 154 -0.82 2.55 -10.77
C MET A 154 -0.41 1.55 -9.71
N GLU A 155 0.85 1.12 -9.75
CA GLU A 155 1.40 0.30 -8.69
C GLU A 155 1.52 1.04 -7.35
N LYS A 156 1.45 0.28 -6.26
CA LYS A 156 1.76 0.78 -4.92
C LYS A 156 3.31 0.87 -4.71
N PRO A 157 3.78 1.70 -3.76
CA PRO A 157 3.11 2.85 -3.14
C PRO A 157 2.92 3.97 -4.13
N GLY A 158 2.02 4.92 -3.83
CA GLY A 158 1.73 6.04 -4.73
C GLY A 158 2.88 7.03 -4.87
N ALA A 159 3.73 7.17 -3.85
CA ALA A 159 4.82 8.14 -3.78
C ALA A 159 5.91 7.69 -2.79
N VAL A 160 6.95 8.49 -2.60
CA VAL A 160 8.04 8.27 -1.63
C VAL A 160 8.15 9.38 -0.58
N ASP A 161 7.44 10.49 -0.76
CA ASP A 161 7.46 11.69 0.07
C ASP A 161 6.09 12.38 0.09
N ALA A 162 5.90 13.33 1.01
CA ALA A 162 4.63 14.02 1.18
C ALA A 162 4.25 14.92 -0.02
N PRO A 163 5.16 15.64 -0.68
CA PRO A 163 4.84 16.35 -1.92
C PRO A 163 4.27 15.43 -3.00
N GLY A 164 4.85 14.24 -3.17
CA GLY A 164 4.34 13.22 -4.10
C GLY A 164 2.95 12.73 -3.72
N VAL A 165 2.69 12.47 -2.42
CA VAL A 165 1.35 12.09 -1.93
C VAL A 165 0.32 13.17 -2.23
N ARG A 166 0.63 14.46 -2.00
CA ARG A 166 -0.28 15.56 -2.33
C ARG A 166 -0.55 15.66 -3.84
N SER A 167 0.45 15.40 -4.70
CA SER A 167 0.25 15.33 -6.15
C SER A 167 -0.72 14.19 -6.54
N ILE A 168 -0.58 12.99 -5.93
CA ILE A 168 -1.51 11.89 -6.15
C ILE A 168 -2.95 12.27 -5.74
N LEU A 169 -3.13 12.92 -4.58
CA LEU A 169 -4.45 13.38 -4.11
C LEU A 169 -5.07 14.40 -5.08
N ALA A 170 -4.30 15.41 -5.50
CA ALA A 170 -4.78 16.43 -6.43
C ALA A 170 -5.14 15.84 -7.80
N SER A 171 -4.30 14.95 -8.32
CA SER A 171 -4.57 14.25 -9.59
C SER A 171 -5.75 13.28 -9.47
N GLY A 172 -5.93 12.63 -8.31
CA GLY A 172 -7.09 11.81 -8.01
C GLY A 172 -8.40 12.61 -8.05
N GLN A 173 -8.43 13.82 -7.48
CA GLN A 173 -9.59 14.72 -7.56
C GLN A 173 -9.91 15.10 -9.02
N LYS A 174 -8.90 15.43 -9.83
CA LYS A 174 -9.07 15.67 -11.27
C LYS A 174 -9.62 14.43 -11.99
N ALA A 175 -9.09 13.23 -11.68
CA ALA A 175 -9.56 11.97 -12.28
C ALA A 175 -11.05 11.74 -12.01
N THR A 176 -11.52 12.03 -10.78
CA THR A 176 -12.94 11.99 -10.42
C THR A 176 -13.75 12.96 -11.27
N ALA A 177 -13.30 14.22 -11.41
CA ALA A 177 -13.98 15.22 -12.22
C ALA A 177 -14.08 14.82 -13.71
N TYR A 178 -13.07 14.12 -14.22
CA TYR A 178 -13.05 13.61 -15.60
C TYR A 178 -13.73 12.24 -15.76
N LYS A 179 -14.26 11.65 -14.67
CA LYS A 179 -14.85 10.31 -14.64
C LYS A 179 -13.90 9.21 -15.11
N LEU A 180 -12.61 9.37 -14.81
CA LEU A 180 -11.60 8.37 -15.10
C LEU A 180 -11.61 7.27 -14.05
N CYS A 181 -11.39 6.03 -14.49
CA CYS A 181 -11.11 4.93 -13.60
C CYS A 181 -9.63 4.97 -13.18
N VAL A 182 -9.38 4.89 -11.87
CA VAL A 182 -8.05 4.78 -11.27
C VAL A 182 -8.06 3.59 -10.32
N VAL A 183 -7.21 2.60 -10.56
CA VAL A 183 -7.01 1.45 -9.69
C VAL A 183 -5.56 1.40 -9.24
N ALA A 184 -5.33 1.07 -7.98
CA ALA A 184 -4.01 0.96 -7.40
C ALA A 184 -3.62 -0.52 -7.17
N GLY A 185 -2.32 -0.84 -7.24
CA GLY A 185 -1.78 -2.18 -7.00
C GLY A 185 -1.86 -2.63 -5.52
N THR A 186 -2.94 -2.27 -4.82
CA THR A 186 -3.26 -2.71 -3.46
C THR A 186 -4.03 -4.03 -3.51
N LEU A 187 -3.38 -5.07 -4.03
CA LEU A 187 -3.98 -6.33 -4.44
C LEU A 187 -4.90 -7.00 -3.40
N TRP A 188 -4.67 -6.80 -2.08
CA TRP A 188 -5.52 -7.42 -1.06
C TRP A 188 -6.93 -6.81 -1.03
N ARG A 189 -7.11 -5.59 -1.50
CA ARG A 189 -8.43 -4.97 -1.68
C ARG A 189 -9.24 -5.64 -2.82
N HIS A 190 -8.56 -6.42 -3.69
CA HIS A 190 -9.15 -7.17 -4.78
C HIS A 190 -9.17 -8.69 -4.52
N ASP A 191 -8.53 -9.15 -3.43
CA ASP A 191 -8.53 -10.56 -3.05
C ASP A 191 -9.88 -10.95 -2.40
N ARG A 192 -10.54 -11.97 -2.93
CA ARG A 192 -11.91 -12.35 -2.54
C ARG A 192 -12.04 -12.69 -1.06
N PRO A 193 -11.16 -13.52 -0.45
CA PRO A 193 -11.19 -13.76 0.98
C PRO A 193 -11.09 -12.48 1.82
N HIS A 194 -10.17 -11.56 1.47
CA HIS A 194 -10.02 -10.28 2.17
C HIS A 194 -11.28 -9.41 2.05
N ARG A 195 -11.87 -9.31 0.86
CA ARG A 195 -13.11 -8.51 0.63
C ARG A 195 -14.31 -9.06 1.40
N GLU A 196 -14.46 -10.38 1.47
CA GLU A 196 -15.52 -11.01 2.28
C GLU A 196 -15.29 -10.82 3.78
N THR A 197 -14.03 -10.87 4.23
CA THR A 197 -13.68 -10.60 5.62
C THR A 197 -13.97 -9.14 5.97
N TYR A 198 -13.52 -8.21 5.11
CA TYR A 198 -13.80 -6.78 5.27
C TYR A 198 -15.30 -6.49 5.30
N ASN A 199 -16.08 -7.05 4.39
CA ASN A 199 -17.53 -6.89 4.35
C ASN A 199 -18.20 -7.27 5.70
N ARG A 200 -17.75 -8.34 6.34
CA ARG A 200 -18.27 -8.75 7.66
C ARG A 200 -17.83 -7.80 8.76
N VAL A 201 -16.57 -7.42 8.77
CA VAL A 201 -16.02 -6.53 9.79
C VAL A 201 -16.66 -5.14 9.72
N SER A 202 -16.77 -4.56 8.53
CA SER A 202 -17.42 -3.26 8.31
C SER A 202 -18.92 -3.27 8.69
N ASN A 203 -19.55 -4.44 8.67
CA ASN A 203 -20.92 -4.65 9.17
C ASN A 203 -20.97 -5.13 10.63
N GLY A 204 -19.89 -4.94 11.41
CA GLY A 204 -19.86 -5.13 12.84
C GLY A 204 -19.63 -6.55 13.34
N ALA A 205 -19.00 -7.43 12.55
CA ALA A 205 -18.76 -8.82 12.94
C ALA A 205 -17.85 -8.99 14.16
N ILE A 206 -16.97 -8.00 14.43
CA ILE A 206 -16.07 -7.99 15.59
C ILE A 206 -16.37 -6.84 16.58
N GLY A 207 -17.52 -6.15 16.40
CA GLY A 207 -17.86 -4.98 17.20
C GLY A 207 -17.01 -3.74 16.84
N GLN A 208 -16.81 -2.85 17.81
CA GLN A 208 -16.00 -1.63 17.65
C GLN A 208 -14.51 -2.00 17.60
N ILE A 209 -13.77 -1.48 16.62
CA ILE A 209 -12.34 -1.72 16.49
C ILE A 209 -11.57 -0.96 17.56
N LEU A 210 -10.69 -1.68 18.27
CA LEU A 210 -9.90 -1.18 19.40
C LEU A 210 -8.41 -1.06 19.06
N ALA A 211 -7.84 -2.03 18.33
CA ALA A 211 -6.43 -2.09 18.03
C ALA A 211 -6.17 -2.90 16.77
N ALA A 212 -4.97 -2.72 16.21
CA ALA A 212 -4.47 -3.54 15.11
C ALA A 212 -3.00 -3.91 15.32
N ARG A 213 -2.57 -4.93 14.61
CA ARG A 213 -1.18 -5.36 14.53
C ARG A 213 -0.84 -5.72 13.09
N SER A 214 0.24 -5.16 12.57
CA SER A 214 0.76 -5.45 11.23
C SER A 214 2.16 -6.03 11.30
N ARG A 215 2.43 -7.09 10.54
CA ARG A 215 3.75 -7.72 10.46
C ARG A 215 4.12 -7.96 9.00
N TYR A 216 5.27 -7.41 8.59
CA TYR A 216 5.88 -7.70 7.30
C TYR A 216 7.37 -8.06 7.49
N ASN A 217 7.61 -9.20 8.15
CA ASN A 217 8.93 -9.70 8.45
C ASN A 217 9.32 -10.76 7.42
N VAL A 218 10.31 -10.45 6.59
CA VAL A 218 10.83 -11.33 5.54
C VAL A 218 12.35 -11.33 5.51
N GLY A 219 12.96 -12.17 4.71
CA GLY A 219 14.37 -12.10 4.38
C GLY A 219 14.70 -10.89 3.52
N GLN A 220 16.00 -10.67 3.30
CA GLN A 220 16.45 -9.62 2.38
C GLN A 220 15.88 -9.90 0.99
N LEU A 221 15.31 -8.86 0.36
CA LEU A 221 14.93 -8.93 -1.04
C LEU A 221 16.18 -8.81 -1.94
N TRP A 222 15.98 -8.77 -3.21
CA TRP A 222 17.09 -8.66 -4.17
C TRP A 222 17.84 -7.32 -4.02
N TYR A 223 19.12 -7.35 -4.40
CA TYR A 223 19.91 -6.16 -4.70
C TYR A 223 20.72 -6.41 -5.98
N THR A 224 21.07 -5.33 -6.67
CA THR A 224 21.82 -5.40 -7.91
C THR A 224 23.18 -4.76 -7.72
N PRO A 225 24.28 -5.54 -7.60
CA PRO A 225 25.62 -4.98 -7.48
C PRO A 225 25.95 -4.09 -8.69
N ARG A 226 26.54 -2.91 -8.42
CA ARG A 226 26.98 -2.00 -9.48
C ARG A 226 28.01 -2.67 -10.38
N LYS A 227 27.82 -2.56 -11.69
CA LYS A 227 28.78 -3.05 -12.68
C LYS A 227 29.65 -1.91 -13.20
N LYS A 228 30.87 -2.26 -13.63
CA LYS A 228 31.79 -1.33 -14.29
C LYS A 228 31.11 -0.72 -15.54
N GLY A 229 31.16 0.60 -15.64
CA GLY A 229 30.57 1.35 -16.75
C GLY A 229 29.16 1.88 -16.49
N TRP A 230 28.47 1.45 -15.45
CA TRP A 230 27.19 2.06 -15.06
C TRP A 230 27.41 3.42 -14.42
N SER A 231 26.63 4.41 -14.85
CA SER A 231 26.52 5.70 -14.16
C SER A 231 25.86 5.53 -12.78
N ASP A 232 25.91 6.58 -11.93
CA ASP A 232 25.22 6.54 -10.65
C ASP A 232 23.73 6.34 -10.82
N MET A 233 23.11 7.11 -11.73
CA MET A 233 21.69 7.00 -12.03
C MET A 233 21.31 5.58 -12.50
N GLU A 234 22.09 5.01 -13.43
CA GLU A 234 21.83 3.65 -13.90
C GLU A 234 21.94 2.62 -12.77
N ALA A 235 23.01 2.70 -11.96
CA ALA A 235 23.20 1.81 -10.83
C ALA A 235 22.06 1.91 -9.80
N MET A 236 21.63 3.13 -9.47
CA MET A 236 20.52 3.36 -8.54
C MET A 236 19.19 2.85 -9.09
N ILE A 237 18.88 3.10 -10.38
CA ILE A 237 17.64 2.59 -11.00
C ILE A 237 17.62 1.06 -11.05
N ARG A 238 18.74 0.42 -11.38
CA ARG A 238 18.84 -1.05 -11.40
C ARG A 238 18.73 -1.67 -10.00
N ASP A 239 19.12 -0.93 -8.97
CA ASP A 239 19.03 -1.30 -7.56
C ASP A 239 17.96 -0.47 -6.82
N TRP A 240 16.91 -0.01 -7.52
CA TRP A 240 15.95 0.99 -7.06
C TRP A 240 15.31 0.66 -5.71
N LEU A 241 15.11 -0.60 -5.42
CA LEU A 241 14.48 -1.06 -4.18
C LEU A 241 15.27 -0.62 -2.94
N ASN A 242 16.58 -0.49 -3.05
CA ASN A 242 17.49 -0.22 -1.94
C ASN A 242 17.80 1.28 -1.73
N TRP A 243 17.25 2.17 -2.56
CA TRP A 243 17.44 3.61 -2.47
C TRP A 243 16.17 4.30 -1.97
N ARG A 244 16.28 5.02 -0.84
CA ARG A 244 15.15 5.71 -0.21
C ARG A 244 14.39 6.62 -1.18
N TRP A 245 15.12 7.38 -2.00
CA TRP A 245 14.48 8.30 -2.94
C TRP A 245 13.68 7.60 -4.04
N LEU A 246 14.01 6.36 -4.40
CA LEU A 246 13.31 5.59 -5.44
C LEU A 246 12.15 4.77 -4.88
N SER A 247 12.33 4.14 -3.72
CA SER A 247 11.38 3.18 -3.14
C SER A 247 10.63 3.71 -1.91
N GLY A 248 11.16 4.73 -1.23
CA GLY A 248 10.61 5.25 0.03
C GLY A 248 11.07 4.48 1.27
N ASP A 249 11.98 3.53 1.15
CA ASP A 249 12.35 2.50 2.10
C ASP A 249 11.32 1.34 2.17
N HIS A 250 11.73 0.17 2.72
CA HIS A 250 10.92 -1.04 2.68
C HIS A 250 9.63 -0.95 3.52
N ILE A 251 9.56 -0.08 4.52
CA ILE A 251 8.30 0.21 5.23
C ILE A 251 7.26 0.82 4.28
N VAL A 252 7.70 1.67 3.34
CA VAL A 252 6.83 2.32 2.35
C VAL A 252 6.58 1.39 1.16
N GLU A 253 7.60 0.67 0.68
CA GLU A 253 7.48 -0.14 -0.54
C GLU A 253 6.81 -1.49 -0.28
N GLN A 254 7.09 -2.15 0.87
CA GLN A 254 6.57 -3.48 1.17
C GLN A 254 5.50 -3.47 2.27
N CYS A 255 5.81 -2.89 3.45
CA CYS A 255 4.92 -2.92 4.59
C CYS A 255 3.62 -2.11 4.36
N VAL A 256 3.61 -1.24 3.34
CA VAL A 256 2.41 -0.52 2.93
C VAL A 256 1.21 -1.44 2.67
N HIS A 257 1.41 -2.68 2.26
CA HIS A 257 0.31 -3.65 2.08
C HIS A 257 -0.45 -3.90 3.40
N ASN A 258 0.28 -4.15 4.50
CA ASN A 258 -0.31 -4.36 5.81
C ASN A 258 -0.90 -3.05 6.38
N ILE A 259 -0.18 -1.94 6.22
CA ILE A 259 -0.65 -0.61 6.62
C ILE A 259 -1.95 -0.27 5.89
N ASP A 260 -2.03 -0.52 4.58
CA ASP A 260 -3.23 -0.33 3.77
C ASP A 260 -4.40 -1.21 4.27
N THR A 261 -4.13 -2.46 4.61
CA THR A 261 -5.15 -3.35 5.18
C THR A 261 -5.75 -2.78 6.45
N VAL A 262 -4.93 -2.30 7.37
CA VAL A 262 -5.43 -1.71 8.63
C VAL A 262 -6.24 -0.44 8.36
N ILE A 263 -5.75 0.46 7.51
CA ILE A 263 -6.50 1.67 7.09
C ILE A 263 -7.84 1.28 6.46
N TRP A 264 -7.85 0.30 5.59
CA TRP A 264 -9.07 -0.19 4.96
C TRP A 264 -10.08 -0.73 5.98
N PHE A 265 -9.63 -1.61 6.90
CA PHE A 265 -10.50 -2.24 7.90
C PHE A 265 -11.00 -1.26 8.97
N THR A 266 -10.18 -0.25 9.32
CA THR A 266 -10.56 0.76 10.32
C THR A 266 -11.32 1.93 9.72
N GLY A 267 -11.16 2.23 8.43
CA GLY A 267 -11.68 3.43 7.79
C GLY A 267 -11.02 4.73 8.28
N MET A 268 -9.87 4.64 8.95
CA MET A 268 -9.20 5.79 9.58
C MET A 268 -7.72 5.84 9.19
N HIS A 269 -7.16 7.06 9.13
CA HIS A 269 -5.72 7.27 9.14
C HIS A 269 -5.24 7.64 10.57
N PRO A 270 -3.95 7.43 10.92
CA PRO A 270 -3.45 7.78 12.24
C PRO A 270 -3.37 9.30 12.45
N THR A 271 -3.38 9.72 13.72
CA THR A 271 -3.14 11.11 14.11
C THR A 271 -1.64 11.41 14.29
N TYR A 272 -0.86 10.39 14.68
CA TYR A 272 0.59 10.47 14.80
C TYR A 272 1.23 9.08 14.76
N ALA A 273 2.54 9.06 14.59
CA ALA A 273 3.36 7.87 14.79
C ALA A 273 4.53 8.16 15.73
N VAL A 274 4.95 7.10 16.43
CA VAL A 274 6.25 6.99 17.11
C VAL A 274 6.88 5.68 16.69
N GLY A 275 8.22 5.64 16.60
CA GLY A 275 8.84 4.40 16.14
C GLY A 275 10.34 4.38 16.33
N ASP A 276 10.91 3.22 16.14
CA ASP A 276 12.32 2.96 16.06
C ASP A 276 12.66 2.06 14.87
N GLY A 277 13.92 1.94 14.57
CA GLY A 277 14.42 1.09 13.51
C GLY A 277 15.91 1.27 13.32
N GLY A 278 16.44 0.63 12.31
CA GLY A 278 17.86 0.73 12.05
C GLY A 278 18.32 -0.08 10.87
N ARG A 279 19.64 -0.08 10.68
CA ARG A 279 20.33 -0.85 9.66
C ARG A 279 21.35 -1.77 10.33
N ALA A 280 21.06 -3.07 10.35
CA ALA A 280 21.92 -4.09 10.94
C ALA A 280 22.73 -4.87 9.90
N ARG A 281 22.13 -5.26 8.77
CA ARG A 281 22.69 -6.21 7.80
C ARG A 281 22.68 -5.75 6.35
N ARG A 282 21.90 -4.74 5.98
CA ARG A 282 21.81 -4.25 4.60
C ARG A 282 23.16 -3.72 4.12
N VAL A 283 23.57 -4.10 2.91
CA VAL A 283 24.92 -3.81 2.36
C VAL A 283 24.91 -2.73 1.28
N THR A 284 23.74 -2.37 0.74
CA THR A 284 23.59 -1.41 -0.37
C THR A 284 22.48 -0.39 -0.03
N GLY A 285 22.48 0.74 -0.74
CA GLY A 285 21.51 1.80 -0.59
C GLY A 285 21.60 2.55 0.75
N ASP A 286 20.62 3.39 1.05
CA ASP A 286 20.58 4.29 2.20
C ASP A 286 19.42 4.01 3.18
N GLN A 287 18.86 2.81 3.12
CA GLN A 287 17.67 2.39 3.87
C GLN A 287 17.99 1.68 5.18
N TYR A 288 17.00 1.61 6.06
CA TYR A 288 16.97 0.68 7.18
C TYR A 288 16.69 -0.75 6.70
N ASP A 289 16.83 -1.74 7.59
CA ASP A 289 16.43 -3.12 7.35
C ASP A 289 15.41 -3.65 8.36
N HIS A 290 15.06 -2.82 9.35
CA HIS A 290 13.97 -3.11 10.28
C HIS A 290 13.34 -1.82 10.81
N PHE A 291 12.04 -1.89 11.07
CA PHE A 291 11.21 -0.86 11.70
C PHE A 291 10.26 -1.49 12.70
N ASN A 292 10.01 -0.73 13.77
CA ASN A 292 8.97 -0.98 14.74
C ASN A 292 8.25 0.35 15.00
N VAL A 293 6.98 0.45 14.59
CA VAL A 293 6.23 1.72 14.58
C VAL A 293 4.87 1.50 15.22
N GLN A 294 4.52 2.38 16.14
CA GLN A 294 3.17 2.48 16.67
C GLN A 294 2.47 3.69 16.06
N TYR A 295 1.34 3.44 15.43
CA TYR A 295 0.43 4.45 14.91
C TYR A 295 -0.74 4.63 15.87
N ALA A 296 -1.04 5.87 16.26
CA ALA A 296 -2.19 6.19 17.11
C ALA A 296 -3.36 6.71 16.26
N TYR A 297 -4.55 6.23 16.53
CA TYR A 297 -5.77 6.58 15.80
C TYR A 297 -6.68 7.53 16.59
N PRO A 298 -7.59 8.29 15.91
CA PRO A 298 -8.45 9.28 16.57
C PRO A 298 -9.35 8.71 17.68
N ASN A 299 -9.71 7.42 17.60
CA ASN A 299 -10.54 6.73 18.57
C ASN A 299 -9.78 6.21 19.81
N GLY A 300 -8.47 6.54 19.93
CA GLY A 300 -7.58 6.03 20.99
C GLY A 300 -6.99 4.64 20.68
N GLY A 301 -7.39 4.01 19.58
CA GLY A 301 -6.81 2.75 19.12
C GLY A 301 -5.37 2.92 18.63
N VAL A 302 -4.67 1.81 18.53
CA VAL A 302 -3.29 1.76 18.04
C VAL A 302 -3.11 0.66 17.00
N ASN A 303 -2.20 0.87 16.05
CA ASN A 303 -1.65 -0.19 15.20
C ASN A 303 -0.16 -0.36 15.53
N ASP A 304 0.21 -1.53 16.00
CA ASP A 304 1.59 -1.94 16.24
C ASP A 304 2.14 -2.60 14.96
N THR A 305 3.02 -1.90 14.27
CA THR A 305 3.58 -2.31 12.98
C THR A 305 5.05 -2.66 13.10
N MET A 306 5.43 -3.87 12.69
CA MET A 306 6.82 -4.30 12.61
C MET A 306 7.10 -4.80 11.20
N CYS A 307 8.21 -4.33 10.61
CA CYS A 307 8.68 -4.88 9.34
C CYS A 307 10.21 -5.04 9.34
N ARG A 308 10.67 -6.06 8.63
CA ARG A 308 12.08 -6.43 8.61
C ARG A 308 12.43 -7.15 7.31
N GLN A 309 13.64 -6.86 6.80
CA GLN A 309 14.26 -7.54 5.65
C GLN A 309 15.64 -8.07 6.02
N ILE A 310 15.70 -9.11 6.88
CA ILE A 310 16.94 -9.71 7.38
C ILE A 310 16.85 -11.22 7.27
N ASP A 311 17.82 -11.84 6.57
CA ASP A 311 17.91 -13.29 6.42
C ASP A 311 18.23 -13.99 7.74
N GLY A 312 17.75 -15.24 7.86
CA GLY A 312 17.97 -16.07 9.03
C GLY A 312 17.07 -15.75 10.22
N CYS A 313 16.10 -14.84 10.06
CA CYS A 313 15.11 -14.51 11.07
C CYS A 313 13.75 -15.13 10.76
N THR A 314 12.88 -15.24 11.78
CA THR A 314 11.50 -15.75 11.57
C THR A 314 10.71 -14.85 10.61
N ASN A 315 10.18 -15.42 9.55
CA ASN A 315 9.30 -14.71 8.61
C ASN A 315 7.86 -14.70 9.11
N GLU A 316 7.19 -13.55 8.97
CA GLU A 316 5.78 -13.38 9.27
C GLU A 316 5.20 -12.26 8.41
N VAL A 317 4.20 -12.55 7.59
CA VAL A 317 3.38 -11.55 6.89
C VAL A 317 1.95 -11.77 7.34
N SER A 318 1.46 -10.90 8.23
CA SER A 318 0.15 -11.05 8.86
C SER A 318 -0.39 -9.71 9.33
N ASP A 319 -1.72 -9.65 9.40
CA ASP A 319 -2.46 -8.57 10.04
C ASP A 319 -3.41 -9.16 11.09
N LEU A 320 -3.74 -8.37 12.09
CA LEU A 320 -4.76 -8.64 13.06
C LEU A 320 -5.50 -7.35 13.39
N VAL A 321 -6.83 -7.38 13.34
CA VAL A 321 -7.68 -6.28 13.84
C VAL A 321 -8.52 -6.83 14.97
N LEU A 322 -8.41 -6.20 16.14
CA LEU A 322 -9.11 -6.54 17.37
C LEU A 322 -10.28 -5.59 17.57
N GLY A 323 -11.45 -6.14 17.84
CA GLY A 323 -12.65 -5.41 18.20
C GLY A 323 -13.21 -5.84 19.56
N THR A 324 -14.33 -5.22 19.96
CA THR A 324 -15.00 -5.48 21.27
C THR A 324 -15.71 -6.84 21.35
N GLU A 325 -16.03 -7.47 20.21
CA GLU A 325 -16.77 -8.73 20.14
C GLU A 325 -15.93 -9.87 19.54
N GLY A 326 -14.73 -9.60 19.01
CA GLY A 326 -13.87 -10.59 18.39
C GLY A 326 -12.68 -9.97 17.68
N PHE A 327 -11.98 -10.77 16.87
CA PHE A 327 -10.86 -10.30 16.08
C PHE A 327 -10.78 -11.04 14.72
N THR A 328 -9.98 -10.50 13.81
CA THR A 328 -9.77 -11.08 12.48
C THR A 328 -8.30 -11.07 12.08
N ASN A 329 -7.90 -12.04 11.26
CA ASN A 329 -6.61 -12.00 10.54
C ASN A 329 -6.67 -11.14 9.28
N CYS A 330 -7.73 -10.36 9.08
CA CYS A 330 -8.03 -9.52 7.91
C CYS A 330 -8.14 -10.27 6.58
N LYS A 331 -7.64 -11.47 6.50
CA LYS A 331 -7.54 -12.25 5.28
C LYS A 331 -8.77 -13.10 5.01
N ASP A 332 -9.07 -14.05 5.91
CA ASP A 332 -10.04 -15.10 5.62
C ASP A 332 -10.78 -15.65 6.84
N THR A 333 -10.48 -15.15 8.06
CA THR A 333 -11.00 -15.75 9.30
C THR A 333 -11.38 -14.68 10.33
N ILE A 334 -12.52 -14.90 10.98
CA ILE A 334 -12.99 -14.12 12.13
C ILE A 334 -13.09 -15.06 13.34
N TYR A 335 -12.65 -14.56 14.49
CA TYR A 335 -12.60 -15.26 15.77
C TYR A 335 -13.41 -14.51 16.81
N ASP A 336 -13.97 -15.23 17.80
CA ASP A 336 -14.46 -14.63 19.05
C ASP A 336 -13.27 -14.22 19.97
N LEU A 337 -13.56 -13.55 21.08
CA LEU A 337 -12.53 -13.13 22.04
C LEU A 337 -11.80 -14.28 22.74
N ASN A 338 -12.33 -15.51 22.67
CA ASN A 338 -11.70 -16.72 23.20
C ASN A 338 -10.80 -17.43 22.17
N GLY A 339 -10.72 -16.88 20.95
CA GLY A 339 -9.92 -17.46 19.88
C GLY A 339 -10.61 -18.57 19.09
N LYS A 340 -11.91 -18.83 19.32
CA LYS A 340 -12.69 -19.78 18.53
C LYS A 340 -13.04 -19.18 17.18
N VAL A 341 -12.84 -19.92 16.09
CA VAL A 341 -13.27 -19.51 14.75
C VAL A 341 -14.79 -19.43 14.71
N VAL A 342 -15.33 -18.23 14.43
CA VAL A 342 -16.76 -17.98 14.22
C VAL A 342 -17.13 -17.89 12.75
N TRP A 343 -16.16 -17.55 11.90
CA TRP A 343 -16.32 -17.56 10.46
C TRP A 343 -14.98 -17.75 9.75
N LYS A 344 -15.02 -18.47 8.64
CA LYS A 344 -13.89 -18.61 7.72
C LYS A 344 -14.40 -18.60 6.28
N TYR A 345 -13.65 -17.90 5.40
CA TYR A 345 -13.97 -17.84 3.97
C TYR A 345 -14.02 -19.23 3.38
N GLN A 346 -15.03 -19.49 2.57
CA GLN A 346 -15.22 -20.74 1.87
C GLN A 346 -15.69 -20.46 0.44
N GLU A 347 -14.96 -20.95 -0.53
CA GLU A 347 -15.32 -20.96 -1.94
C GLU A 347 -15.63 -22.41 -2.37
N GLU A 348 -16.66 -22.59 -3.17
CA GLU A 348 -17.05 -23.92 -3.66
C GLU A 348 -15.88 -24.59 -4.39
N GLY A 349 -15.61 -25.86 -4.06
CA GLY A 349 -14.52 -26.66 -4.62
C GLY A 349 -13.12 -26.26 -4.12
N GLN A 350 -13.01 -25.37 -3.12
CA GLN A 350 -11.74 -24.97 -2.52
C GLN A 350 -11.65 -25.35 -1.04
N ALA A 351 -10.41 -25.53 -0.53
CA ALA A 351 -10.17 -25.68 0.89
C ALA A 351 -10.54 -24.39 1.66
N PRO A 352 -10.97 -24.47 2.95
CA PRO A 352 -11.30 -23.29 3.75
C PRO A 352 -10.19 -22.25 3.75
N GLY A 353 -10.54 -20.98 3.49
CA GLY A 353 -9.63 -19.84 3.40
C GLY A 353 -8.85 -19.75 2.08
N LYS A 354 -9.17 -20.57 1.09
CA LYS A 354 -8.55 -20.54 -0.26
C LYS A 354 -9.51 -20.01 -1.30
N THR A 355 -8.93 -19.43 -2.36
CA THR A 355 -9.64 -19.03 -3.59
C THR A 355 -8.85 -19.52 -4.80
N LYS A 356 -9.54 -19.82 -5.90
CA LYS A 356 -8.92 -20.10 -7.20
C LYS A 356 -8.52 -18.84 -7.96
N PHE A 357 -8.99 -17.69 -7.52
CA PHE A 357 -8.76 -16.42 -8.21
C PHE A 357 -7.46 -15.79 -7.78
N ASN A 358 -6.71 -15.27 -8.75
CA ASN A 358 -5.49 -14.54 -8.53
C ASN A 358 -5.82 -13.05 -8.30
N PRO A 359 -5.50 -12.46 -7.14
CA PRO A 359 -5.81 -11.07 -6.85
C PRO A 359 -5.12 -10.07 -7.81
N TYR A 360 -3.95 -10.42 -8.33
CA TYR A 360 -3.30 -9.61 -9.37
C TYR A 360 -4.07 -9.58 -10.71
N VAL A 361 -4.87 -10.57 -11.01
CA VAL A 361 -5.76 -10.55 -12.18
C VAL A 361 -7.08 -9.88 -11.80
N GLN A 362 -7.58 -10.11 -10.58
CA GLN A 362 -8.84 -9.54 -10.12
C GLN A 362 -8.81 -8.00 -10.08
N GLU A 363 -7.69 -7.37 -9.66
CA GLU A 363 -7.55 -5.91 -9.70
C GLU A 363 -7.74 -5.35 -11.12
N HIS A 364 -7.26 -6.05 -12.13
CA HIS A 364 -7.46 -5.66 -13.53
C HIS A 364 -8.86 -6.04 -14.05
N ILE A 365 -9.48 -7.11 -13.59
CA ILE A 365 -10.89 -7.43 -13.91
C ILE A 365 -11.81 -6.32 -13.38
N ASP A 366 -11.63 -5.93 -12.11
CA ASP A 366 -12.40 -4.86 -11.50
C ASP A 366 -12.19 -3.54 -12.26
N PHE A 367 -10.96 -3.22 -12.63
CA PHE A 367 -10.59 -2.02 -13.38
C PHE A 367 -11.24 -1.97 -14.78
N VAL A 368 -11.07 -3.03 -15.58
CA VAL A 368 -11.64 -3.10 -16.94
C VAL A 368 -13.17 -3.13 -16.90
N THR A 369 -13.75 -3.80 -15.88
CA THR A 369 -15.20 -3.80 -15.65
C THR A 369 -15.71 -2.40 -15.39
N ALA A 370 -15.06 -1.65 -14.49
CA ALA A 370 -15.43 -0.27 -14.17
C ALA A 370 -15.40 0.64 -15.41
N ILE A 371 -14.38 0.50 -16.26
CA ILE A 371 -14.28 1.24 -17.52
C ILE A 371 -15.45 0.89 -18.46
N ARG A 372 -15.69 -0.39 -18.72
CA ARG A 372 -16.67 -0.87 -19.71
C ARG A 372 -18.11 -0.69 -19.29
N THR A 373 -18.37 -0.68 -17.99
CA THR A 373 -19.70 -0.40 -17.44
C THR A 373 -19.96 1.09 -17.20
N ASN A 374 -18.97 1.95 -17.48
CA ASN A 374 -19.01 3.39 -17.18
C ASN A 374 -19.39 3.67 -15.71
N GLN A 375 -18.80 2.88 -14.79
CA GLN A 375 -18.93 3.04 -13.35
C GLN A 375 -17.55 3.35 -12.76
N PRO A 376 -17.08 4.61 -12.88
CA PRO A 376 -15.70 4.95 -12.53
C PRO A 376 -15.41 4.68 -11.06
N VAL A 377 -14.28 4.01 -10.82
CA VAL A 377 -13.68 3.80 -9.51
C VAL A 377 -12.44 4.68 -9.43
N ASN A 378 -12.14 5.19 -8.23
CA ASN A 378 -10.95 6.00 -8.00
C ASN A 378 -10.31 5.64 -6.67
N GLU A 379 -9.16 4.97 -6.75
CA GLU A 379 -8.41 4.48 -5.61
C GLU A 379 -7.22 5.36 -5.22
N ALA A 380 -7.07 6.53 -5.85
CA ALA A 380 -5.95 7.45 -5.62
C ALA A 380 -5.88 7.92 -4.16
N GLU A 381 -7.02 8.21 -3.53
CA GLU A 381 -7.06 8.70 -2.15
C GLU A 381 -6.57 7.64 -1.16
N HIS A 382 -7.07 6.41 -1.25
CA HIS A 382 -6.67 5.39 -0.29
C HIS A 382 -5.19 4.98 -0.43
N VAL A 383 -4.67 4.86 -1.66
CA VAL A 383 -3.25 4.56 -1.84
C VAL A 383 -2.36 5.71 -1.39
N ALA A 384 -2.82 6.96 -1.54
CA ALA A 384 -2.13 8.14 -1.04
C ALA A 384 -2.05 8.13 0.50
N TYR A 385 -3.15 7.87 1.19
CA TYR A 385 -3.20 7.82 2.66
C TYR A 385 -2.42 6.63 3.22
N SER A 386 -2.49 5.45 2.61
CA SER A 386 -1.69 4.30 3.01
C SER A 386 -0.19 4.58 2.82
N THR A 387 0.17 5.22 1.71
CA THR A 387 1.55 5.65 1.44
C THR A 387 2.02 6.69 2.47
N LEU A 388 1.20 7.72 2.78
CA LEU A 388 1.57 8.74 3.76
C LEU A 388 1.72 8.15 5.16
N THR A 389 0.87 7.19 5.54
CA THR A 389 0.99 6.48 6.82
C THR A 389 2.33 5.74 6.91
N ALA A 390 2.74 5.06 5.85
CA ALA A 390 4.04 4.39 5.81
C ALA A 390 5.21 5.38 5.88
N ILE A 391 5.11 6.52 5.19
CA ILE A 391 6.10 7.63 5.26
C ILE A 391 6.15 8.22 6.66
N LEU A 392 5.00 8.46 7.30
CA LEU A 392 4.90 8.94 8.69
C LEU A 392 5.66 8.03 9.65
N GLY A 393 5.48 6.71 9.52
CA GLY A 393 6.20 5.72 10.33
C GLY A 393 7.70 5.70 10.04
N ARG A 394 8.10 5.84 8.78
CA ARG A 394 9.50 5.96 8.38
C ARG A 394 10.15 7.17 9.07
N GLU A 395 9.54 8.34 8.98
CA GLU A 395 10.10 9.57 9.55
C GLU A 395 10.12 9.53 11.09
N ALA A 396 9.11 8.93 11.72
CA ALA A 396 9.12 8.71 13.16
C ALA A 396 10.32 7.84 13.59
N ALA A 397 10.59 6.74 12.88
CA ALA A 397 11.72 5.87 13.17
C ALA A 397 13.08 6.52 12.83
N TYR A 398 13.18 7.27 11.72
CA TYR A 398 14.41 7.94 11.30
C TYR A 398 14.84 9.06 12.26
N THR A 399 13.86 9.79 12.79
CA THR A 399 14.12 10.92 13.68
C THR A 399 14.14 10.54 15.16
N GLY A 400 13.49 9.42 15.53
CA GLY A 400 13.21 9.05 16.91
C GLY A 400 12.20 9.98 17.59
N LYS A 401 11.42 10.75 16.81
CA LYS A 401 10.45 11.71 17.31
C LYS A 401 9.01 11.24 17.07
N LYS A 402 8.08 11.75 17.88
CA LYS A 402 6.66 11.72 17.55
C LYS A 402 6.42 12.67 16.38
N ILE A 403 5.85 12.16 15.28
CA ILE A 403 5.48 12.93 14.09
C ILE A 403 3.96 12.96 13.98
N LEU A 404 3.38 14.15 13.82
CA LEU A 404 1.94 14.31 13.63
C LEU A 404 1.57 14.08 12.16
N TRP A 405 0.35 13.61 11.92
CA TRP A 405 -0.18 13.42 10.57
C TRP A 405 -0.16 14.70 9.73
N ASP A 406 -0.66 15.81 10.32
CA ASP A 406 -0.73 17.08 9.60
C ASP A 406 0.66 17.65 9.31
N GLU A 407 1.62 17.51 10.25
CA GLU A 407 3.02 17.88 10.02
C GLU A 407 3.62 17.09 8.86
N MET A 408 3.32 15.78 8.79
CA MET A 408 3.80 14.93 7.70
C MET A 408 3.13 15.29 6.37
N MET A 409 1.82 15.51 6.38
CA MET A 409 1.07 15.93 5.19
C MET A 409 1.58 17.25 4.62
N ASP A 410 1.97 18.19 5.48
CA ASP A 410 2.46 19.52 5.10
C ASP A 410 3.96 19.56 4.79
N SER A 411 4.70 18.48 5.05
CA SER A 411 6.13 18.40 4.81
C SER A 411 6.49 18.83 3.38
N LYS A 412 7.54 19.63 3.25
CA LYS A 412 8.09 20.08 1.97
C LYS A 412 9.31 19.26 1.52
N GLU A 413 9.72 18.29 2.34
CA GLU A 413 10.86 17.44 2.01
C GLU A 413 10.55 16.65 0.76
N ARG A 414 11.35 16.85 -0.28
CA ARG A 414 11.34 16.09 -1.53
C ARG A 414 12.56 15.21 -1.59
N LEU A 415 12.35 13.95 -1.86
CA LEU A 415 13.43 12.99 -2.07
C LEU A 415 13.87 12.98 -3.55
N GLY A 416 15.13 12.61 -3.77
CA GLY A 416 15.69 12.41 -5.12
C GLY A 416 16.39 13.63 -5.71
N PRO A 417 16.99 13.46 -6.89
CA PRO A 417 17.70 14.53 -7.58
C PRO A 417 16.74 15.52 -8.22
N THR A 418 17.26 16.69 -8.57
CA THR A 418 16.51 17.76 -9.27
C THR A 418 16.36 17.48 -10.76
N GLU A 419 17.28 16.70 -11.35
CA GLU A 419 17.31 16.35 -12.77
C GLU A 419 17.40 14.85 -12.97
N TYR A 420 16.75 14.36 -14.03
CA TYR A 420 16.72 12.96 -14.39
C TYR A 420 17.47 12.74 -15.71
N ALA A 421 18.74 12.34 -15.60
CA ALA A 421 19.58 11.98 -16.73
C ALA A 421 20.50 10.82 -16.36
N MET A 422 20.90 10.01 -17.34
CA MET A 422 21.94 9.00 -17.11
C MET A 422 23.28 9.72 -16.88
N GLY A 423 23.83 9.58 -15.66
CA GLY A 423 25.03 10.30 -15.24
C GLY A 423 25.26 10.24 -13.74
N PRO A 424 26.07 11.16 -13.18
CA PRO A 424 26.19 11.37 -11.74
C PRO A 424 24.84 11.75 -11.10
N VAL A 425 24.64 11.34 -9.85
CA VAL A 425 23.44 11.71 -9.09
C VAL A 425 23.86 12.50 -7.86
N ASP A 426 23.36 13.74 -7.77
CA ASP A 426 23.57 14.62 -6.63
C ASP A 426 22.48 14.39 -5.57
N ILE A 427 22.72 13.40 -4.70
CA ILE A 427 21.89 13.14 -3.53
C ILE A 427 22.77 12.89 -2.31
N ASN A 428 22.30 13.32 -1.14
CA ASN A 428 22.94 12.98 0.13
C ASN A 428 22.43 11.60 0.59
N ALA A 429 23.11 10.54 0.17
CA ALA A 429 22.79 9.16 0.54
C ALA A 429 23.35 8.84 1.94
N VAL A 430 22.57 9.14 2.97
CA VAL A 430 22.94 8.93 4.38
C VAL A 430 21.90 8.03 5.03
N VAL A 431 22.37 6.97 5.73
CA VAL A 431 21.51 6.16 6.60
C VAL A 431 21.18 7.01 7.84
N PRO A 432 19.91 7.33 8.09
CA PRO A 432 19.51 8.15 9.24
C PRO A 432 19.96 7.54 10.58
N VAL A 433 20.22 8.39 11.55
CA VAL A 433 20.52 7.97 12.95
C VAL A 433 19.58 8.75 13.87
N PRO A 434 18.69 8.07 14.61
CA PRO A 434 17.71 8.74 15.47
C PRO A 434 18.38 9.67 16.48
N GLY A 435 17.78 10.83 16.73
CA GLY A 435 18.31 11.83 17.67
C GLY A 435 19.50 12.63 17.17
N SER A 436 20.03 12.33 15.99
CA SER A 436 21.10 13.12 15.36
C SER A 436 20.54 14.31 14.58
N SER A 437 21.36 15.34 14.30
CA SER A 437 21.00 16.35 13.31
C SER A 437 20.89 15.73 11.93
N ALA A 438 20.04 16.27 11.06
CA ALA A 438 19.69 15.72 9.74
C ALA A 438 20.90 15.35 8.83
N ASN A 439 22.10 15.87 9.13
CA ASN A 439 23.34 15.61 8.37
C ASN A 439 24.36 14.71 9.10
N ALA A 440 24.05 14.17 10.27
CA ALA A 440 25.00 13.39 11.09
C ALA A 440 24.85 11.88 10.92
N GLY A 441 24.20 11.40 9.87
CA GLY A 441 24.06 9.98 9.58
C GLY A 441 25.36 9.34 9.06
N ARG A 442 25.39 8.00 9.03
CA ARG A 442 26.52 7.26 8.43
C ARG A 442 26.48 7.38 6.92
N HIS A 443 27.47 8.05 6.32
CA HIS A 443 27.61 8.13 4.87
C HIS A 443 27.74 6.72 4.26
N VAL A 444 26.93 6.45 3.26
CA VAL A 444 27.03 5.23 2.45
C VAL A 444 28.07 5.49 1.35
N ARG A 445 29.12 4.67 1.30
CA ARG A 445 29.99 4.69 0.14
C ARG A 445 29.18 4.16 -1.05
N THR A 446 29.03 4.94 -2.08
CA THR A 446 28.61 4.50 -3.41
C THR A 446 29.76 3.65 -3.97
N ALA A 447 29.77 2.36 -3.66
CA ALA A 447 30.78 1.44 -4.15
C ALA A 447 30.47 1.00 -5.58
#